data_f46b9e6dbe52d0006e35d7709a31e1ec
#
_entry.id   f46b9e6dbe52d0006e35d7709a31e1ec
#
_cell.length_a   1.000
_cell.length_b   1.000
_cell.length_c   1.000
_cell.angle_alpha   90.00
_cell.angle_beta   90.00
_cell.angle_gamma   90.00
#
_symmetry.space_group_name_H-M   'P 1'
#
loop_
_entity.id
_entity.type
_entity.pdbx_description
1 polymer ?
#
loop_
_entity_poly.entity_id
_entity_poly.type
_entity_poly.pdbx_seq_one_letter_code
_entity_poly.pdbx_strand_id
1 'polypeptide(L)'
;MSTADPGLVHPDHDPHTLYSHHHGWLRAWLQRRLGCRDEAADLAQDTFVRVLLRPQALQGLREPRAYLTTIAKGLVSDLWRRRALEQAYVDALALMPEPLAPSPEERALVLEALHEIDAMLDGLAPKARQAFLLSQLEGLGYAEIAVQLQVSERTIKRYMAQGFECCLLAME
;
A
#
# COMPACT_ATOMS: atom_id res chain seq x y z
N MET A 1 35.64 -24.00 -32.10
CA MET A 1 35.53 -24.32 -30.66
C MET A 1 35.26 -23.01 -29.95
N SER A 2 33.98 -22.72 -29.71
CA SER A 2 33.53 -21.50 -29.08
C SER A 2 33.39 -21.78 -27.59
N THR A 3 34.22 -21.17 -26.77
CA THR A 3 34.15 -21.24 -25.31
C THR A 3 32.99 -20.37 -24.86
N ALA A 4 31.91 -21.00 -24.44
CA ALA A 4 30.82 -20.34 -23.76
C ALA A 4 31.36 -19.75 -22.44
N ASP A 5 31.27 -18.45 -22.33
CA ASP A 5 31.53 -17.69 -21.11
C ASP A 5 30.57 -18.17 -20.01
N PRO A 6 31.05 -18.69 -18.86
CA PRO A 6 30.16 -19.02 -17.76
C PRO A 6 29.65 -17.71 -17.18
N GLY A 7 28.35 -17.41 -17.46
CA GLY A 7 27.66 -16.18 -17.11
C GLY A 7 28.02 -15.68 -15.71
N LEU A 8 28.36 -14.41 -15.64
CA LEU A 8 28.45 -13.64 -14.41
C LEU A 8 27.13 -13.83 -13.63
N VAL A 9 27.15 -14.76 -12.69
CA VAL A 9 26.09 -14.86 -11.68
C VAL A 9 26.21 -13.59 -10.86
N HIS A 10 25.31 -12.64 -11.07
CA HIS A 10 25.23 -11.44 -10.23
C HIS A 10 25.08 -11.89 -8.78
N PRO A 11 25.90 -11.41 -7.85
CA PRO A 11 25.91 -11.86 -6.46
C PRO A 11 24.57 -11.64 -5.73
N ASP A 12 23.68 -10.82 -6.27
CA ASP A 12 22.39 -10.43 -5.67
C ASP A 12 21.20 -11.35 -6.06
N HIS A 13 21.46 -12.53 -6.62
CA HIS A 13 20.41 -13.54 -6.90
C HIS A 13 19.96 -14.32 -5.67
N ASP A 14 20.71 -14.22 -4.57
CA ASP A 14 20.39 -14.79 -3.27
C ASP A 14 19.88 -13.71 -2.32
N PRO A 15 18.74 -13.93 -1.62
CA PRO A 15 18.18 -12.97 -0.68
C PRO A 15 19.13 -12.54 0.43
N HIS A 16 19.98 -13.43 0.93
CA HIS A 16 20.95 -13.12 1.97
C HIS A 16 22.03 -12.15 1.47
N THR A 17 22.54 -12.40 0.28
CA THR A 17 23.54 -11.53 -0.34
C THR A 17 22.95 -10.16 -0.67
N LEU A 18 21.72 -10.13 -1.22
CA LEU A 18 20.97 -8.90 -1.47
C LEU A 18 20.79 -8.08 -0.17
N TYR A 19 20.42 -8.74 0.93
CA TYR A 19 20.29 -8.09 2.24
C TYR A 19 21.62 -7.49 2.69
N SER A 20 22.69 -8.29 2.70
CA SER A 20 24.01 -7.87 3.17
C SER A 20 24.54 -6.66 2.41
N HIS A 21 24.36 -6.62 1.09
CA HIS A 21 24.86 -5.56 0.23
C HIS A 21 24.00 -4.28 0.27
N HIS A 22 22.69 -4.42 0.50
CA HIS A 22 21.77 -3.29 0.26
C HIS A 22 21.01 -2.81 1.48
N HIS A 23 21.00 -3.55 2.61
CA HIS A 23 20.23 -3.18 3.80
C HIS A 23 20.63 -1.80 4.35
N GLY A 24 21.93 -1.54 4.52
CA GLY A 24 22.42 -0.26 5.04
C GLY A 24 22.04 0.93 4.15
N TRP A 25 22.19 0.74 2.84
CA TRP A 25 21.80 1.75 1.85
C TRP A 25 20.30 2.00 1.85
N LEU A 26 19.47 0.94 1.87
CA LEU A 26 18.01 1.06 1.85
C LEU A 26 17.50 1.77 3.10
N ARG A 27 18.03 1.41 4.28
CA ARG A 27 17.70 2.08 5.54
C ARG A 27 18.03 3.56 5.51
N ALA A 28 19.21 3.94 5.01
CA ALA A 28 19.61 5.34 4.88
C ALA A 28 18.72 6.10 3.88
N TRP A 29 18.31 5.45 2.79
CA TRP A 29 17.40 6.02 1.80
C TRP A 29 16.00 6.26 2.40
N LEU A 30 15.46 5.30 3.16
CA LEU A 30 14.18 5.41 3.86
C LEU A 30 14.25 6.49 4.96
N GLN A 31 15.32 6.55 5.74
CA GLN A 31 15.50 7.55 6.80
C GLN A 31 15.43 8.99 6.25
N ARG A 32 16.03 9.25 5.08
CA ARG A 32 15.94 10.57 4.44
C ARG A 32 14.52 10.93 4.02
N ARG A 33 13.65 9.95 3.77
CA ARG A 33 12.24 10.16 3.37
C ARG A 33 11.28 10.27 4.54
N LEU A 34 11.50 9.49 5.58
CA LEU A 34 10.59 9.38 6.72
C LEU A 34 10.96 10.34 7.85
N GLY A 35 12.23 10.73 7.95
CA GLY A 35 12.73 11.54 9.06
C GLY A 35 12.89 10.76 10.38
N CYS A 36 12.37 9.55 10.48
CA CYS A 36 12.44 8.67 11.65
C CYS A 36 13.34 7.48 11.38
N ARG A 37 14.28 7.21 12.31
CA ARG A 37 15.25 6.12 12.19
C ARG A 37 14.63 4.74 12.39
N ASP A 38 13.72 4.64 13.34
CA ASP A 38 13.10 3.37 13.72
C ASP A 38 12.13 2.92 12.63
N GLU A 39 11.28 3.80 12.13
CA GLU A 39 10.40 3.52 10.99
C GLU A 39 11.18 3.16 9.72
N ALA A 40 12.31 3.81 9.48
CA ALA A 40 13.16 3.47 8.35
C ALA A 40 13.78 2.08 8.49
N ALA A 41 14.09 1.65 9.71
CA ALA A 41 14.58 0.30 9.99
C ALA A 41 13.47 -0.73 9.77
N ASP A 42 12.26 -0.47 10.27
CA ASP A 42 11.09 -1.36 10.12
C ASP A 42 10.71 -1.52 8.65
N LEU A 43 10.59 -0.43 7.91
CA LEU A 43 10.25 -0.50 6.48
C LEU A 43 11.37 -1.15 5.64
N ALA A 44 12.63 -1.02 6.05
CA ALA A 44 13.70 -1.75 5.41
C ALA A 44 13.56 -3.26 5.63
N GLN A 45 13.24 -3.70 6.85
CA GLN A 45 12.97 -5.11 7.14
C GLN A 45 11.78 -5.62 6.33
N ASP A 46 10.65 -4.90 6.33
CA ASP A 46 9.45 -5.26 5.57
C ASP A 46 9.73 -5.39 4.06
N THR A 47 10.58 -4.51 3.53
CA THR A 47 11.01 -4.59 2.13
C THR A 47 11.69 -5.93 1.86
N PHE A 48 12.62 -6.35 2.72
CA PHE A 48 13.31 -7.64 2.55
C PHE A 48 12.41 -8.84 2.83
N VAL A 49 11.47 -8.75 3.76
CA VAL A 49 10.43 -9.78 3.94
C VAL A 49 9.63 -9.97 2.66
N ARG A 50 9.19 -8.89 1.99
CA ARG A 50 8.50 -8.98 0.69
C ARG A 50 9.35 -9.61 -0.41
N VAL A 51 10.67 -9.37 -0.40
CA VAL A 51 11.62 -10.04 -1.31
C VAL A 51 11.66 -11.55 -1.03
N LEU A 52 11.74 -11.95 0.24
CA LEU A 52 11.76 -13.36 0.65
C LEU A 52 10.50 -14.13 0.25
N LEU A 53 9.35 -13.46 0.23
CA LEU A 53 8.09 -14.05 -0.20
C LEU A 53 8.01 -14.27 -1.72
N ARG A 54 8.93 -13.67 -2.52
CA ARG A 54 8.97 -13.77 -3.98
C ARG A 54 10.40 -14.01 -4.50
N PRO A 55 11.08 -15.08 -4.08
CA PRO A 55 12.48 -15.31 -4.42
C PRO A 55 12.72 -15.44 -5.93
N GLN A 56 11.70 -15.87 -6.69
CA GLN A 56 11.78 -15.99 -8.14
C GLN A 56 12.03 -14.64 -8.83
N ALA A 57 11.61 -13.53 -8.22
CA ALA A 57 11.83 -12.19 -8.77
C ALA A 57 13.30 -11.75 -8.75
N LEU A 58 14.17 -12.48 -8.03
CA LEU A 58 15.61 -12.24 -8.00
C LEU A 58 16.33 -12.86 -9.20
N GLN A 59 15.71 -13.83 -9.88
CA GLN A 59 16.31 -14.48 -11.03
C GLN A 59 16.44 -13.47 -12.19
N GLY A 60 17.68 -13.18 -12.60
CA GLY A 60 17.97 -12.23 -13.67
C GLY A 60 17.83 -10.75 -13.26
N LEU A 61 17.77 -10.46 -11.98
CA LEU A 61 17.68 -9.08 -11.47
C LEU A 61 18.95 -8.28 -11.82
N ARG A 62 18.83 -7.30 -12.72
CA ARG A 62 19.95 -6.47 -13.16
C ARG A 62 20.16 -5.23 -12.28
N GLU A 63 19.08 -4.70 -11.70
CA GLU A 63 19.07 -3.45 -10.95
C GLU A 63 18.49 -3.66 -9.54
N PRO A 64 19.25 -4.25 -8.59
CA PRO A 64 18.76 -4.57 -7.24
C PRO A 64 18.20 -3.35 -6.49
N ARG A 65 18.87 -2.21 -6.60
CA ARG A 65 18.43 -0.97 -5.92
C ARG A 65 17.12 -0.43 -6.47
N ALA A 66 16.91 -0.50 -7.78
CA ALA A 66 15.65 -0.08 -8.41
C ALA A 66 14.50 -0.99 -7.95
N TYR A 67 14.72 -2.29 -7.89
CA TYR A 67 13.75 -3.27 -7.41
C TYR A 67 13.38 -3.02 -5.94
N LEU A 68 14.37 -2.92 -5.04
CA LEU A 68 14.15 -2.62 -3.62
C LEU A 68 13.45 -1.27 -3.42
N THR A 69 13.85 -0.25 -4.21
CA THR A 69 13.20 1.07 -4.15
C THR A 69 11.72 1.00 -4.56
N THR A 70 11.36 0.18 -5.53
CA THR A 70 9.97 0.01 -5.97
C THR A 70 9.11 -0.57 -4.85
N ILE A 71 9.60 -1.61 -4.16
CA ILE A 71 8.91 -2.21 -3.02
C ILE A 71 8.81 -1.20 -1.86
N ALA A 72 9.92 -0.56 -1.52
CA ALA A 72 9.99 0.39 -0.42
C ALA A 72 9.09 1.63 -0.64
N LYS A 73 8.98 2.13 -1.88
CA LYS A 73 8.04 3.22 -2.22
C LYS A 73 6.58 2.83 -1.95
N GLY A 74 6.18 1.60 -2.27
CA GLY A 74 4.86 1.08 -1.94
C GLY A 74 4.62 1.12 -0.43
N LEU A 75 5.56 0.58 0.37
CA LEU A 75 5.47 0.58 1.83
C LEU A 75 5.42 2.00 2.44
N VAL A 76 6.21 2.93 1.90
CA VAL A 76 6.15 4.35 2.32
C VAL A 76 4.80 4.96 2.01
N SER A 77 4.24 4.70 0.82
CA SER A 77 2.91 5.17 0.44
C SER A 77 1.83 4.63 1.39
N ASP A 78 1.90 3.34 1.72
CA ASP A 78 0.97 2.70 2.67
C ASP A 78 1.08 3.33 4.06
N LEU A 79 2.30 3.59 4.56
CA LEU A 79 2.52 4.27 5.84
C LEU A 79 1.90 5.67 5.86
N TRP A 80 2.14 6.47 4.83
CA TRP A 80 1.57 7.83 4.73
C TRP A 80 0.05 7.81 4.69
N ARG A 81 -0.54 6.84 3.96
CA ARG A 81 -1.98 6.69 3.85
C ARG A 81 -2.60 6.33 5.21
N ARG A 82 -2.02 5.38 5.96
CA ARG A 82 -2.47 5.04 7.32
C ARG A 82 -2.43 6.24 8.24
N ARG A 83 -1.35 6.99 8.25
CA ARG A 83 -1.23 8.21 9.06
C ARG A 83 -2.27 9.27 8.71
N ALA A 84 -2.51 9.47 7.41
CA ALA A 84 -3.54 10.40 6.96
C ALA A 84 -4.93 9.97 7.44
N LEU A 85 -5.23 8.68 7.42
CA LEU A 85 -6.49 8.12 7.92
C LEU A 85 -6.62 8.29 9.44
N GLU A 86 -5.57 7.97 10.20
CA GLU A 86 -5.52 8.16 11.65
C GLU A 86 -5.73 9.62 12.03
N GLN A 87 -5.05 10.53 11.34
CA GLN A 87 -5.19 11.98 11.60
C GLN A 87 -6.60 12.47 11.27
N ALA A 88 -7.16 12.06 10.13
CA ALA A 88 -8.54 12.43 9.76
C ALA A 88 -9.56 11.93 10.79
N TYR A 89 -9.35 10.74 11.37
CA TYR A 89 -10.19 10.22 12.43
C TYR A 89 -10.06 11.04 13.71
N VAL A 90 -8.85 11.39 14.12
CA VAL A 90 -8.61 12.26 15.30
C VAL A 90 -9.26 13.64 15.11
N ASP A 91 -9.12 14.22 13.92
CA ASP A 91 -9.72 15.52 13.59
C ASP A 91 -11.26 15.45 13.63
N ALA A 92 -11.85 14.36 13.15
CA ALA A 92 -13.29 14.13 13.23
C ALA A 92 -13.77 14.01 14.68
N LEU A 93 -13.04 13.28 15.53
CA LEU A 93 -13.36 13.18 16.96
C LEU A 93 -13.29 14.53 17.69
N ALA A 94 -12.36 15.39 17.31
CA ALA A 94 -12.23 16.72 17.93
C ALA A 94 -13.44 17.62 17.69
N LEU A 95 -14.26 17.33 16.68
CA LEU A 95 -15.50 18.04 16.37
C LEU A 95 -16.72 17.47 17.11
N MET A 96 -16.59 16.34 17.79
CA MET A 96 -17.69 15.70 18.52
C MET A 96 -17.82 16.32 19.92
N PRO A 97 -19.06 16.54 20.41
CA PRO A 97 -19.31 16.93 21.80
C PRO A 97 -18.75 15.84 22.76
N GLU A 98 -18.13 16.28 23.87
CA GLU A 98 -17.51 15.36 24.86
C GLU A 98 -18.41 14.18 25.29
N PRO A 99 -19.74 14.36 25.52
CA PRO A 99 -20.60 13.25 25.93
C PRO A 99 -20.77 12.15 24.87
N LEU A 100 -20.41 12.43 23.61
CA LEU A 100 -20.51 11.50 22.48
C LEU A 100 -19.14 10.96 22.04
N ALA A 101 -18.06 11.39 22.70
CA ALA A 101 -16.73 10.91 22.35
C ALA A 101 -16.58 9.42 22.72
N PRO A 102 -16.17 8.55 21.76
CA PRO A 102 -16.00 7.13 22.05
C PRO A 102 -14.87 6.89 23.04
N SER A 103 -14.96 5.79 23.78
CA SER A 103 -13.90 5.34 24.69
C SER A 103 -12.59 5.03 23.92
N PRO A 104 -11.44 4.96 24.61
CA PRO A 104 -10.18 4.56 23.96
C PRO A 104 -10.26 3.22 23.25
N GLU A 105 -10.96 2.25 23.81
CA GLU A 105 -11.17 0.92 23.24
C GLU A 105 -12.01 0.97 21.97
N GLU A 106 -13.11 1.75 21.98
CA GLU A 106 -13.95 1.95 20.81
C GLU A 106 -13.19 2.67 19.69
N ARG A 107 -12.33 3.65 20.04
CA ARG A 107 -11.45 4.33 19.08
C ARG A 107 -10.50 3.35 18.39
N ALA A 108 -9.90 2.45 19.16
CA ALA A 108 -8.99 1.43 18.62
C ALA A 108 -9.72 0.51 17.63
N LEU A 109 -10.91 0.02 17.97
CA LEU A 109 -11.73 -0.81 17.10
C LEU A 109 -12.14 -0.11 15.82
N VAL A 110 -12.52 1.16 15.90
CA VAL A 110 -12.89 1.95 14.71
C VAL A 110 -11.67 2.15 13.80
N LEU A 111 -10.51 2.47 14.36
CA LEU A 111 -9.28 2.63 13.56
C LEU A 111 -8.87 1.32 12.89
N GLU A 112 -8.96 0.19 13.59
CA GLU A 112 -8.70 -1.12 13.03
C GLU A 112 -9.62 -1.42 11.84
N ALA A 113 -10.93 -1.22 12.01
CA ALA A 113 -11.90 -1.40 10.92
C ALA A 113 -11.65 -0.46 9.73
N LEU A 114 -11.27 0.79 9.98
CA LEU A 114 -10.93 1.74 8.92
C LEU A 114 -9.67 1.31 8.16
N HIS A 115 -8.65 0.78 8.86
CA HIS A 115 -7.45 0.27 8.23
C HIS A 115 -7.73 -0.99 7.38
N GLU A 116 -8.62 -1.88 7.85
CA GLU A 116 -9.05 -3.06 7.09
C GLU A 116 -9.77 -2.67 5.81
N ILE A 117 -10.72 -1.74 5.89
CA ILE A 117 -11.45 -1.22 4.72
C ILE A 117 -10.48 -0.54 3.74
N ASP A 118 -9.56 0.28 4.25
CA ASP A 118 -8.55 0.94 3.42
C ASP A 118 -7.69 -0.07 2.67
N ALA A 119 -7.20 -1.10 3.36
CA ALA A 119 -6.38 -2.17 2.78
C ALA A 119 -7.17 -3.00 1.75
N MET A 120 -8.43 -3.31 2.03
CA MET A 120 -9.32 -4.01 1.10
C MET A 120 -9.50 -3.24 -0.22
N LEU A 121 -9.71 -1.93 -0.14
CA LEU A 121 -9.91 -1.08 -1.31
C LEU A 121 -8.60 -0.72 -2.04
N ASP A 122 -7.45 -1.05 -1.48
CA ASP A 122 -6.13 -0.69 -2.05
C ASP A 122 -5.81 -1.47 -3.34
N GLY A 123 -6.44 -2.63 -3.53
CA GLY A 123 -6.36 -3.40 -4.77
C GLY A 123 -7.07 -2.75 -5.96
N LEU A 124 -7.90 -1.73 -5.73
CA LEU A 124 -8.64 -1.04 -6.78
C LEU A 124 -7.80 0.06 -7.45
N ALA A 125 -7.99 0.24 -8.75
CA ALA A 125 -7.47 1.42 -9.43
C ALA A 125 -8.05 2.70 -8.79
N PRO A 126 -7.28 3.83 -8.72
CA PRO A 126 -7.68 5.03 -7.98
C PRO A 126 -9.10 5.55 -8.32
N LYS A 127 -9.46 5.57 -9.61
CA LYS A 127 -10.82 5.98 -10.03
C LYS A 127 -11.90 4.97 -9.64
N ALA A 128 -11.60 3.67 -9.61
CA ALA A 128 -12.54 2.64 -9.17
C ALA A 128 -12.81 2.76 -7.67
N ARG A 129 -11.76 2.94 -6.86
CA ARG A 129 -11.86 3.20 -5.43
C ARG A 129 -12.69 4.46 -5.15
N GLN A 130 -12.39 5.56 -5.84
CA GLN A 130 -13.13 6.82 -5.69
C GLN A 130 -14.60 6.65 -6.06
N ALA A 131 -14.93 5.99 -7.17
CA ALA A 131 -16.30 5.72 -7.58
C ALA A 131 -17.04 4.89 -6.53
N PHE A 132 -16.39 3.88 -5.95
CA PHE A 132 -16.97 3.03 -4.92
C PHE A 132 -17.29 3.83 -3.65
N LEU A 133 -16.36 4.65 -3.18
CA LEU A 133 -16.54 5.48 -1.99
C LEU A 133 -17.66 6.53 -2.19
N LEU A 134 -17.70 7.22 -3.34
CA LEU A 134 -18.75 8.18 -3.68
C LEU A 134 -20.15 7.53 -3.67
N SER A 135 -20.23 6.31 -4.18
CA SER A 135 -21.51 5.56 -4.19
C SER A 135 -21.91 5.10 -2.79
N GLN A 136 -20.99 4.52 -2.00
CA GLN A 136 -21.31 3.86 -0.73
C GLN A 136 -21.41 4.84 0.44
N LEU A 137 -20.60 5.89 0.47
CA LEU A 137 -20.55 6.85 1.58
C LEU A 137 -21.39 8.11 1.30
N GLU A 138 -21.35 8.61 0.07
CA GLU A 138 -22.08 9.83 -0.30
C GLU A 138 -23.44 9.55 -0.95
N GLY A 139 -23.70 8.28 -1.30
CA GLY A 139 -24.97 7.86 -1.90
C GLY A 139 -25.21 8.38 -3.31
N LEU A 140 -24.16 8.84 -4.01
CA LEU A 140 -24.28 9.38 -5.35
C LEU A 140 -24.69 8.33 -6.36
N GLY A 141 -25.55 8.74 -7.31
CA GLY A 141 -25.97 7.91 -8.44
C GLY A 141 -24.85 7.70 -9.46
N TYR A 142 -24.89 6.61 -10.21
CA TYR A 142 -23.84 6.28 -11.20
C TYR A 142 -23.66 7.35 -12.29
N ALA A 143 -24.74 8.03 -12.68
CA ALA A 143 -24.68 9.15 -13.62
C ALA A 143 -23.90 10.34 -13.06
N GLU A 144 -24.12 10.69 -11.78
CA GLU A 144 -23.45 11.78 -11.10
C GLU A 144 -21.96 11.49 -10.92
N ILE A 145 -21.62 10.26 -10.48
CA ILE A 145 -20.25 9.79 -10.34
C ILE A 145 -19.53 9.78 -11.71
N ALA A 146 -20.23 9.38 -12.78
CA ALA A 146 -19.68 9.35 -14.13
C ALA A 146 -19.27 10.77 -14.60
N VAL A 147 -20.11 11.76 -14.33
CA VAL A 147 -19.80 13.18 -14.62
C VAL A 147 -18.62 13.66 -13.79
N GLN A 148 -18.63 13.40 -12.47
CA GLN A 148 -17.58 13.86 -11.55
C GLN A 148 -16.21 13.26 -11.89
N LEU A 149 -16.15 11.98 -12.23
CA LEU A 149 -14.90 11.28 -12.54
C LEU A 149 -14.51 11.35 -14.04
N GLN A 150 -15.34 12.01 -14.86
CA GLN A 150 -15.15 12.14 -16.32
C GLN A 150 -14.98 10.79 -17.01
N VAL A 151 -15.89 9.86 -16.73
CA VAL A 151 -15.96 8.52 -17.34
C VAL A 151 -17.39 8.19 -17.73
N SER A 152 -17.62 7.10 -18.48
CA SER A 152 -18.98 6.65 -18.81
C SER A 152 -19.63 5.92 -17.64
N GLU A 153 -20.96 5.92 -17.56
CA GLU A 153 -21.70 5.11 -16.57
C GLU A 153 -21.37 3.60 -16.68
N ARG A 154 -21.11 3.11 -17.88
CA ARG A 154 -20.65 1.73 -18.10
C ARG A 154 -19.32 1.48 -17.36
N THR A 155 -18.43 2.47 -17.34
CA THR A 155 -17.17 2.38 -16.59
C THR A 155 -17.44 2.37 -15.09
N ILE A 156 -18.38 3.20 -14.61
CA ILE A 156 -18.79 3.21 -13.20
C ILE A 156 -19.34 1.85 -12.79
N LYS A 157 -20.25 1.23 -13.56
CA LYS A 157 -20.77 -0.11 -13.27
C LYS A 157 -19.66 -1.14 -13.14
N ARG A 158 -18.62 -1.07 -13.98
CA ARG A 158 -17.45 -1.95 -13.88
C ARG A 158 -16.64 -1.69 -12.59
N TYR A 159 -16.44 -0.41 -12.24
CA TYR A 159 -15.75 -0.03 -11.01
C TYR A 159 -16.50 -0.50 -9.76
N MET A 160 -17.82 -0.39 -9.76
CA MET A 160 -18.66 -0.90 -8.68
C MET A 160 -18.56 -2.43 -8.54
N ALA A 161 -18.58 -3.16 -9.66
CA ALA A 161 -18.39 -4.61 -9.64
C ALA A 161 -17.04 -4.99 -9.03
N GLN A 162 -15.96 -4.32 -9.41
CA GLN A 162 -14.62 -4.53 -8.81
C GLN A 162 -14.60 -4.22 -7.30
N GLY A 163 -15.26 -3.14 -6.87
CA GLY A 163 -15.36 -2.80 -5.46
C GLY A 163 -16.11 -3.87 -4.65
N PHE A 164 -17.24 -4.34 -5.14
CA PHE A 164 -17.98 -5.42 -4.48
C PHE A 164 -17.23 -6.76 -4.46
N GLU A 165 -16.50 -7.08 -5.54
CA GLU A 165 -15.62 -8.26 -5.58
C GLU A 165 -14.55 -8.19 -4.49
N CYS A 166 -13.87 -7.04 -4.32
CA CYS A 166 -12.93 -6.84 -3.22
C CYS A 166 -13.57 -7.04 -1.85
N CYS A 167 -14.80 -6.53 -1.63
CA CYS A 167 -15.51 -6.73 -0.37
C CYS A 167 -15.82 -8.21 -0.10
N LEU A 168 -16.24 -8.97 -1.12
CA LEU A 168 -16.56 -10.38 -0.97
C LEU A 168 -15.31 -11.21 -0.62
N LEU A 169 -14.18 -10.94 -1.29
CA LEU A 169 -12.92 -11.64 -1.03
C LEU A 169 -12.34 -11.36 0.37
N ALA A 170 -12.68 -10.22 0.97
CA ALA A 170 -12.24 -9.87 2.33
C ALA A 170 -13.11 -10.53 3.43
N MET A 171 -14.23 -11.13 3.07
CA MET A 171 -15.14 -11.79 4.01
C MET A 171 -14.89 -13.32 4.12
N GLU A 172 -13.98 -13.87 3.29
CA GLU A 172 -13.55 -15.27 3.33
C GLU A 172 -12.33 -15.44 4.25
#